data_a28b72010d3147cf8a665f33a387d3ab
#
_entry.id   a28b72010d3147cf8a665f33a387d3ab
#
_cell.length_a   1.000
_cell.length_b   1.000
_cell.length_c   1.000
_cell.angle_alpha   90.00
_cell.angle_beta   90.00
_cell.angle_gamma   90.00
#
_symmetry.space_group_name_H-M   'P 1'
#
loop_
_entity.id
_entity.type
_entity.pdbx_description
1 polymer ?
#
loop_
_entity_poly.entity_id
_entity_poly.type
_entity_poly.pdbx_seq_one_letter_code
_entity_poly.pdbx_strand_id
1 'polypeptide(L)'
;APATANAPSGMLPLRFILTGVLALAVGMVWVAARPDVLTTYHYNQYVIALTHLFVLGWLCTVVMGAMYQLVPVALETKLHSERMAKWQFVFQVVGFAGMVWMFWIWDMKQVGHFGSALAVGVGLFVYNLARTLLRVPRWNVVATAVASGLFWLSLTILAGLSIATAKCTYESA
;
A
#
# COMPACT_ATOMS: atom_id res chain seq x y z
N ALA A 1 -20.55 -3.48 24.43
CA ALA A 1 -21.01 -3.63 23.06
C ALA A 1 -20.17 -4.72 22.39
N PRO A 2 -20.72 -5.55 21.47
CA PRO A 2 -19.93 -6.57 20.78
C PRO A 2 -18.79 -5.88 19.99
N ALA A 3 -17.60 -6.50 20.02
CA ALA A 3 -16.38 -5.96 19.36
C ALA A 3 -16.60 -5.63 17.87
N THR A 4 -17.51 -6.35 17.21
CA THR A 4 -17.93 -6.13 15.83
C THR A 4 -18.68 -4.80 15.60
N ALA A 5 -19.20 -4.15 16.64
CA ALA A 5 -19.87 -2.84 16.51
C ALA A 5 -18.90 -1.71 16.10
N ASN A 6 -17.60 -1.92 16.24
CA ASN A 6 -16.55 -0.96 15.86
C ASN A 6 -15.97 -1.24 14.46
N ALA A 7 -16.33 -2.37 13.83
CA ALA A 7 -15.87 -2.69 12.49
C ALA A 7 -16.41 -1.68 11.46
N PRO A 8 -15.59 -1.22 10.50
CA PRO A 8 -16.07 -0.42 9.38
C PRO A 8 -17.00 -1.23 8.48
N SER A 9 -17.66 -0.57 7.52
CA SER A 9 -18.48 -1.27 6.53
C SER A 9 -17.66 -2.38 5.85
N GLY A 10 -18.14 -3.64 5.83
CA GLY A 10 -17.40 -4.80 5.32
C GLY A 10 -16.96 -4.66 3.85
N MET A 11 -17.60 -3.80 3.09
CA MET A 11 -17.20 -3.50 1.70
C MET A 11 -15.86 -2.77 1.59
N LEU A 12 -15.45 -2.02 2.63
CA LEU A 12 -14.20 -1.27 2.59
C LEU A 12 -12.97 -2.21 2.63
N PRO A 13 -12.78 -3.07 3.66
CA PRO A 13 -11.68 -4.03 3.70
C PRO A 13 -11.71 -4.99 2.52
N LEU A 14 -12.90 -5.44 2.12
CA LEU A 14 -13.08 -6.40 1.03
C LEU A 14 -12.53 -5.88 -0.31
N ARG A 15 -12.74 -4.61 -0.63
CA ARG A 15 -12.18 -3.98 -1.85
C ARG A 15 -10.67 -4.06 -1.88
N PHE A 16 -9.99 -3.77 -0.78
CA PHE A 16 -8.54 -3.87 -0.68
C PHE A 16 -8.06 -5.32 -0.87
N ILE A 17 -8.69 -6.25 -0.17
CA ILE A 17 -8.32 -7.67 -0.21
C ILE A 17 -8.52 -8.23 -1.63
N LEU A 18 -9.67 -7.99 -2.25
CA LEU A 18 -9.93 -8.46 -3.62
C LEU A 18 -8.97 -7.85 -4.65
N THR A 19 -8.66 -6.54 -4.51
CA THR A 19 -7.68 -5.88 -5.39
C THR A 19 -6.28 -6.49 -5.20
N GLY A 20 -5.88 -6.76 -3.97
CA GLY A 20 -4.58 -7.39 -3.69
C GLY A 20 -4.51 -8.83 -4.21
N VAL A 21 -5.58 -9.62 -4.04
CA VAL A 21 -5.65 -10.98 -4.62
C VAL A 21 -5.61 -10.95 -6.15
N LEU A 22 -6.28 -9.98 -6.77
CA LEU A 22 -6.20 -9.79 -8.22
C LEU A 22 -4.77 -9.43 -8.66
N ALA A 23 -4.09 -8.54 -7.94
CA ALA A 23 -2.70 -8.19 -8.23
C ALA A 23 -1.77 -9.40 -8.11
N LEU A 24 -1.97 -10.26 -7.09
CA LEU A 24 -1.26 -11.53 -6.95
C LEU A 24 -1.52 -12.44 -8.16
N ALA A 25 -2.79 -12.63 -8.53
CA ALA A 25 -3.16 -13.48 -9.65
C ALA A 25 -2.52 -13.01 -10.98
N VAL A 26 -2.56 -11.71 -11.25
CA VAL A 26 -1.89 -11.10 -12.41
C VAL A 26 -0.39 -11.36 -12.39
N GLY A 27 0.26 -11.15 -11.25
CA GLY A 27 1.70 -11.42 -11.10
C GLY A 27 2.06 -12.89 -11.31
N MET A 28 1.26 -13.81 -10.77
CA MET A 28 1.48 -15.26 -10.94
C MET A 28 1.29 -15.71 -12.40
N VAL A 29 0.27 -15.18 -13.09
CA VAL A 29 0.06 -15.44 -14.53
C VAL A 29 1.25 -14.91 -15.35
N TRP A 30 1.76 -13.72 -14.99
CA TRP A 30 2.92 -13.16 -15.64
C TRP A 30 4.16 -14.04 -15.47
N VAL A 31 4.47 -14.47 -14.24
CA VAL A 31 5.59 -15.38 -13.96
C VAL A 31 5.44 -16.70 -14.71
N ALA A 32 4.23 -17.27 -14.77
CA ALA A 32 3.96 -18.50 -15.48
C ALA A 32 4.15 -18.36 -17.01
N ALA A 33 3.77 -17.19 -17.56
CA ALA A 33 3.94 -16.90 -19.00
C ALA A 33 5.39 -16.55 -19.39
N ARG A 34 6.17 -16.00 -18.44
CA ARG A 34 7.55 -15.53 -18.63
C ARG A 34 8.44 -15.94 -17.47
N PRO A 35 8.70 -17.25 -17.29
CA PRO A 35 9.51 -17.76 -16.16
C PRO A 35 10.95 -17.27 -16.21
N ASP A 36 11.46 -16.86 -17.36
CA ASP A 36 12.76 -16.23 -17.55
C ASP A 36 12.98 -14.99 -16.69
N VAL A 37 11.91 -14.30 -16.29
CA VAL A 37 11.99 -13.13 -15.43
C VAL A 37 12.61 -13.44 -14.06
N LEU A 38 12.45 -14.68 -13.56
CA LEU A 38 12.98 -15.11 -12.26
C LEU A 38 14.52 -15.29 -12.27
N THR A 39 15.11 -15.50 -13.45
CA THR A 39 16.56 -15.68 -13.63
C THR A 39 17.23 -14.45 -14.25
N THR A 40 16.45 -13.42 -14.53
CA THR A 40 16.92 -12.16 -15.10
C THR A 40 17.58 -11.29 -14.02
N TYR A 41 18.53 -10.45 -14.44
CA TYR A 41 19.20 -9.49 -13.56
C TYR A 41 18.20 -8.63 -12.78
N HIS A 42 18.40 -8.48 -11.46
CA HIS A 42 17.46 -7.83 -10.57
C HIS A 42 17.12 -6.37 -10.94
N TYR A 43 18.02 -5.64 -11.61
CA TYR A 43 17.79 -4.29 -12.11
C TYR A 43 17.21 -4.26 -13.53
N ASN A 44 16.38 -5.24 -13.85
CA ASN A 44 15.65 -5.30 -15.12
C ASN A 44 14.24 -4.70 -14.91
N GLN A 45 13.76 -3.96 -15.90
CA GLN A 45 12.44 -3.28 -15.83
C GLN A 45 11.29 -4.21 -15.47
N TYR A 46 11.28 -5.43 -16.01
CA TYR A 46 10.22 -6.40 -15.76
C TYR A 46 10.30 -7.00 -14.35
N VAL A 47 11.51 -7.23 -13.84
CA VAL A 47 11.73 -7.69 -12.46
C VAL A 47 11.28 -6.60 -11.46
N ILE A 48 11.64 -5.35 -11.72
CA ILE A 48 11.25 -4.21 -10.88
C ILE A 48 9.72 -4.03 -10.91
N ALA A 49 9.08 -4.07 -12.09
CA ALA A 49 7.64 -3.96 -12.24
C ALA A 49 6.92 -5.09 -11.47
N LEU A 50 7.37 -6.34 -11.62
CA LEU A 50 6.81 -7.50 -10.94
C LEU A 50 6.97 -7.41 -9.42
N THR A 51 8.14 -6.97 -8.94
CA THR A 51 8.39 -6.74 -7.51
C THR A 51 7.42 -5.71 -6.93
N HIS A 52 7.21 -4.59 -7.62
CA HIS A 52 6.25 -3.57 -7.18
C HIS A 52 4.81 -4.08 -7.22
N LEU A 53 4.45 -4.90 -8.20
CA LEU A 53 3.13 -5.54 -8.25
C LEU A 53 2.90 -6.45 -7.04
N PHE A 54 3.87 -7.29 -6.68
CA PHE A 54 3.74 -8.18 -5.52
C PHE A 54 3.80 -7.42 -4.18
N VAL A 55 4.70 -6.46 -4.04
CA VAL A 55 4.86 -5.75 -2.76
C VAL A 55 3.73 -4.73 -2.56
N LEU A 56 3.51 -3.83 -3.52
CA LEU A 56 2.56 -2.73 -3.38
C LEU A 56 1.13 -3.13 -3.78
N GLY A 57 1.01 -3.86 -4.89
CA GLY A 57 -0.29 -4.27 -5.41
C GLY A 57 -0.93 -5.39 -4.59
N TRP A 58 -0.18 -6.40 -4.21
CA TRP A 58 -0.69 -7.51 -3.41
C TRP A 58 -0.48 -7.27 -1.91
N LEU A 59 0.76 -7.41 -1.41
CA LEU A 59 1.04 -7.50 0.03
C LEU A 59 0.56 -6.26 0.77
N CYS A 60 1.00 -5.06 0.38
CA CYS A 60 0.62 -3.82 1.06
C CYS A 60 -0.88 -3.58 0.98
N THR A 61 -1.51 -3.83 -0.17
CA THR A 61 -2.95 -3.59 -0.36
C THR A 61 -3.77 -4.54 0.51
N VAL A 62 -3.44 -5.84 0.58
CA VAL A 62 -4.13 -6.80 1.47
C VAL A 62 -3.94 -6.42 2.93
N VAL A 63 -2.71 -6.10 3.34
CA VAL A 63 -2.41 -5.70 4.73
C VAL A 63 -3.19 -4.44 5.11
N MET A 64 -3.25 -3.42 4.26
CA MET A 64 -4.02 -2.20 4.51
C MET A 64 -5.51 -2.50 4.70
N GLY A 65 -6.08 -3.36 3.85
CA GLY A 65 -7.47 -3.83 3.99
C GLY A 65 -7.72 -4.57 5.30
N ALA A 66 -6.85 -5.50 5.64
CA ALA A 66 -6.91 -6.24 6.89
C ALA A 66 -6.79 -5.32 8.12
N MET A 67 -5.87 -4.35 8.08
CA MET A 67 -5.68 -3.37 9.17
C MET A 67 -6.93 -2.51 9.38
N TYR A 68 -7.63 -2.09 8.34
CA TYR A 68 -8.89 -1.37 8.46
C TYR A 68 -9.98 -2.18 9.16
N GLN A 69 -9.98 -3.51 9.02
CA GLN A 69 -10.91 -4.38 9.71
C GLN A 69 -10.47 -4.72 11.12
N LEU A 70 -9.20 -5.12 11.29
CA LEU A 70 -8.71 -5.70 12.53
C LEU A 70 -8.41 -4.66 13.61
N VAL A 71 -7.82 -3.51 13.26
CA VAL A 71 -7.41 -2.49 14.24
C VAL A 71 -8.59 -1.94 15.01
N PRO A 72 -9.71 -1.52 14.39
CA PRO A 72 -10.88 -1.03 15.14
C PRO A 72 -11.49 -2.08 16.07
N VAL A 73 -11.49 -3.34 15.65
CA VAL A 73 -12.04 -4.46 16.43
C VAL A 73 -11.12 -4.81 17.60
N ALA A 74 -9.82 -5.00 17.33
CA ALA A 74 -8.84 -5.41 18.34
C ALA A 74 -8.58 -4.34 19.42
N LEU A 75 -8.74 -3.06 19.06
CA LEU A 75 -8.52 -1.94 19.95
C LEU A 75 -9.83 -1.31 20.48
N GLU A 76 -10.96 -1.95 20.23
CA GLU A 76 -12.30 -1.53 20.67
C GLU A 76 -12.61 -0.06 20.36
N THR A 77 -12.14 0.43 19.21
CA THR A 77 -12.28 1.83 18.79
C THR A 77 -12.80 1.93 17.35
N LYS A 78 -13.55 2.99 17.03
CA LYS A 78 -14.02 3.20 15.67
C LYS A 78 -12.92 3.79 14.79
N LEU A 79 -12.86 3.36 13.54
CA LEU A 79 -11.99 3.96 12.53
C LEU A 79 -12.21 5.47 12.46
N HIS A 80 -11.12 6.23 12.38
CA HIS A 80 -11.22 7.71 12.37
C HIS A 80 -12.09 8.21 11.21
N SER A 81 -11.90 7.68 9.98
CA SER A 81 -12.67 8.08 8.82
C SER A 81 -12.74 7.01 7.74
N GLU A 82 -13.90 6.44 7.48
CA GLU A 82 -14.13 5.54 6.34
C GLU A 82 -14.05 6.28 4.99
N ARG A 83 -14.44 7.57 4.96
CA ARG A 83 -14.33 8.38 3.75
C ARG A 83 -12.87 8.55 3.32
N MET A 84 -11.98 8.80 4.29
CA MET A 84 -10.54 8.89 4.04
C MET A 84 -9.98 7.56 3.53
N ALA A 85 -10.41 6.44 4.09
CA ALA A 85 -10.01 5.11 3.64
C ALA A 85 -10.46 4.79 2.20
N LYS A 86 -11.62 5.31 1.78
CA LYS A 86 -12.08 5.20 0.38
C LYS A 86 -11.18 5.98 -0.59
N TRP A 87 -10.78 7.20 -0.23
CA TRP A 87 -9.83 7.97 -1.04
C TRP A 87 -8.45 7.33 -1.05
N GLN A 88 -7.98 6.84 0.10
CA GLN A 88 -6.73 6.10 0.20
C GLN A 88 -6.73 4.89 -0.74
N PHE A 89 -7.84 4.14 -0.85
CA PHE A 89 -7.97 3.04 -1.80
C PHE A 89 -7.74 3.49 -3.25
N VAL A 90 -8.33 4.61 -3.66
CA VAL A 90 -8.15 5.14 -5.03
C VAL A 90 -6.68 5.48 -5.29
N PHE A 91 -6.03 6.23 -4.37
CA PHE A 91 -4.63 6.58 -4.51
C PHE A 91 -3.70 5.37 -4.48
N GLN A 92 -4.02 4.36 -3.67
CA GLN A 92 -3.28 3.10 -3.61
C GLN A 92 -3.34 2.39 -4.96
N VAL A 93 -4.53 2.19 -5.52
CA VAL A 93 -4.72 1.46 -6.79
C VAL A 93 -4.10 2.21 -7.97
N VAL A 94 -4.39 3.50 -8.10
CA VAL A 94 -3.83 4.34 -9.17
C VAL A 94 -2.30 4.40 -9.06
N GLY A 95 -1.79 4.57 -7.83
CA GLY A 95 -0.36 4.68 -7.58
C GLY A 95 0.40 3.40 -7.95
N PHE A 96 0.02 2.24 -7.39
CA PHE A 96 0.77 1.01 -7.68
C PHE A 96 0.58 0.53 -9.12
N ALA A 97 -0.64 0.59 -9.67
CA ALA A 97 -0.89 0.14 -11.04
C ALA A 97 -0.16 1.02 -12.06
N GLY A 98 -0.19 2.33 -11.86
CA GLY A 98 0.56 3.27 -12.69
C GLY A 98 2.08 3.05 -12.59
N MET A 99 2.63 2.87 -11.37
CA MET A 99 4.06 2.57 -11.21
C MET A 99 4.47 1.28 -11.91
N VAL A 100 3.70 0.20 -11.74
CA VAL A 100 3.97 -1.09 -12.39
C VAL A 100 4.00 -0.93 -13.91
N TRP A 101 3.02 -0.22 -14.46
CA TRP A 101 2.95 0.04 -15.90
C TRP A 101 4.12 0.90 -16.39
N MET A 102 4.48 1.97 -15.66
CA MET A 102 5.60 2.84 -16.03
C MET A 102 6.95 2.15 -15.92
N PHE A 103 7.16 1.26 -14.94
CA PHE A 103 8.35 0.40 -14.91
C PHE A 103 8.37 -0.58 -16.08
N TRP A 104 7.20 -1.10 -16.48
CA TRP A 104 7.12 -2.00 -17.63
C TRP A 104 7.61 -1.35 -18.94
N ILE A 105 7.19 -0.10 -19.20
CA ILE A 105 7.59 0.65 -20.39
C ILE A 105 8.87 1.48 -20.17
N TRP A 106 9.44 1.42 -18.97
CA TRP A 106 10.65 2.12 -18.54
C TRP A 106 10.56 3.66 -18.65
N ASP A 107 9.39 4.24 -18.34
CA ASP A 107 9.20 5.69 -18.23
C ASP A 107 9.41 6.14 -16.77
N MET A 108 10.67 6.41 -16.41
CA MET A 108 11.06 6.77 -15.05
C MET A 108 10.48 8.10 -14.59
N LYS A 109 10.22 9.04 -15.50
CA LYS A 109 9.59 10.32 -15.18
C LYS A 109 8.17 10.12 -14.65
N GLN A 110 7.39 9.28 -15.30
CA GLN A 110 6.03 8.97 -14.88
C GLN A 110 5.98 8.08 -13.64
N VAL A 111 7.00 7.25 -13.40
CA VAL A 111 7.13 6.50 -12.13
C VAL A 111 7.10 7.45 -10.94
N GLY A 112 7.78 8.60 -11.01
CA GLY A 112 7.76 9.63 -9.95
C GLY A 112 6.36 10.18 -9.67
N HIS A 113 5.55 10.43 -10.71
CA HIS A 113 4.18 10.93 -10.54
C HIS A 113 3.27 9.88 -9.86
N PHE A 114 3.30 8.63 -10.33
CA PHE A 114 2.52 7.56 -9.71
C PHE A 114 3.04 7.20 -8.31
N GLY A 115 4.35 7.28 -8.09
CA GLY A 115 4.95 7.15 -6.77
C GLY A 115 4.47 8.23 -5.79
N SER A 116 4.31 9.46 -6.25
CA SER A 116 3.75 10.56 -5.46
C SER A 116 2.28 10.30 -5.12
N ALA A 117 1.48 9.81 -6.08
CA ALA A 117 0.10 9.42 -5.82
C ALA A 117 0.02 8.29 -4.76
N LEU A 118 0.89 7.27 -4.88
CA LEU A 118 1.00 6.21 -3.89
C LEU A 118 1.39 6.76 -2.51
N ALA A 119 2.34 7.70 -2.45
CA ALA A 119 2.76 8.34 -1.20
C ALA A 119 1.61 9.08 -0.51
N VAL A 120 0.75 9.77 -1.28
CA VAL A 120 -0.48 10.37 -0.76
C VAL A 120 -1.40 9.29 -0.18
N GLY A 121 -1.60 8.17 -0.90
CA GLY A 121 -2.39 7.03 -0.42
C GLY A 121 -1.87 6.48 0.91
N VAL A 122 -0.57 6.20 1.00
CA VAL A 122 0.07 5.73 2.24
C VAL A 122 -0.03 6.77 3.35
N GLY A 123 0.16 8.05 3.05
CA GLY A 123 0.00 9.14 4.01
C GLY A 123 -1.41 9.21 4.60
N LEU A 124 -2.45 9.06 3.77
CA LEU A 124 -3.84 8.97 4.21
C LEU A 124 -4.08 7.74 5.11
N PHE A 125 -3.49 6.59 4.78
CA PHE A 125 -3.56 5.38 5.60
C PHE A 125 -2.91 5.59 6.96
N VAL A 126 -1.67 6.07 6.99
CA VAL A 126 -0.92 6.34 8.23
C VAL A 126 -1.66 7.34 9.10
N TYR A 127 -2.12 8.45 8.53
CA TYR A 127 -2.87 9.47 9.26
C TYR A 127 -4.18 8.90 9.82
N ASN A 128 -4.95 8.16 9.03
CA ASN A 128 -6.23 7.59 9.46
C ASN A 128 -6.07 6.62 10.62
N LEU A 129 -5.09 5.71 10.54
CA LEU A 129 -4.81 4.76 11.63
C LEU A 129 -4.16 5.44 12.84
N ALA A 130 -3.25 6.39 12.66
CA ALA A 130 -2.68 7.14 13.77
C ALA A 130 -3.78 7.89 14.55
N ARG A 131 -4.71 8.54 13.85
CA ARG A 131 -5.88 9.20 14.48
C ARG A 131 -6.82 8.19 15.15
N THR A 132 -6.89 6.98 14.65
CA THR A 132 -7.63 5.87 15.29
C THR A 132 -6.94 5.45 16.57
N LEU A 133 -5.62 5.26 16.56
CA LEU A 133 -4.82 4.91 17.75
C LEU A 133 -4.93 5.94 18.86
N LEU A 134 -4.99 7.23 18.54
CA LEU A 134 -5.16 8.29 19.56
C LEU A 134 -6.50 8.25 20.32
N ARG A 135 -7.45 7.43 19.87
CA ARG A 135 -8.77 7.24 20.50
C ARG A 135 -8.87 5.94 21.28
N VAL A 136 -7.82 5.13 21.31
CA VAL A 136 -7.82 3.85 22.02
C VAL A 136 -7.96 4.07 23.52
N PRO A 137 -8.95 3.44 24.18
CA PRO A 137 -9.21 3.65 25.62
C PRO A 137 -8.05 3.20 26.51
N ARG A 138 -7.38 2.12 26.11
CA ARG A 138 -6.22 1.56 26.83
C ARG A 138 -5.14 1.15 25.83
N TRP A 139 -3.98 1.78 25.95
CA TRP A 139 -2.83 1.44 25.15
C TRP A 139 -2.31 0.04 25.54
N ASN A 140 -2.16 -0.83 24.54
CA ASN A 140 -1.74 -2.21 24.73
C ASN A 140 -0.67 -2.61 23.69
N VAL A 141 -0.18 -3.85 23.77
CA VAL A 141 0.85 -4.38 22.86
C VAL A 141 0.43 -4.29 21.39
N VAL A 142 -0.86 -4.51 21.09
CA VAL A 142 -1.38 -4.40 19.72
C VAL A 142 -1.29 -2.95 19.22
N ALA A 143 -1.67 -1.96 20.05
CA ALA A 143 -1.54 -0.55 19.70
C ALA A 143 -0.07 -0.16 19.44
N THR A 144 0.86 -0.65 20.27
CA THR A 144 2.30 -0.43 20.08
C THR A 144 2.81 -1.07 18.80
N ALA A 145 2.42 -2.30 18.49
CA ALA A 145 2.79 -2.97 17.25
C ALA A 145 2.28 -2.24 16.00
N VAL A 146 1.02 -1.79 16.03
CA VAL A 146 0.44 -0.99 14.94
C VAL A 146 1.18 0.33 14.78
N ALA A 147 1.44 1.06 15.86
CA ALA A 147 2.19 2.33 15.83
C ALA A 147 3.60 2.15 15.25
N SER A 148 4.31 1.09 15.67
CA SER A 148 5.62 0.73 15.11
C SER A 148 5.55 0.43 13.61
N GLY A 149 4.56 -0.35 13.18
CA GLY A 149 4.35 -0.64 11.77
C GLY A 149 4.08 0.62 10.94
N LEU A 150 3.25 1.55 11.43
CA LEU A 150 3.01 2.83 10.78
C LEU A 150 4.27 3.70 10.69
N PHE A 151 5.10 3.69 11.73
CA PHE A 151 6.39 4.40 11.71
C PHE A 151 7.31 3.87 10.61
N TRP A 152 7.53 2.55 10.56
CA TRP A 152 8.38 1.93 9.54
C TRP A 152 7.83 2.08 8.13
N LEU A 153 6.51 1.99 7.95
CA LEU A 153 5.86 2.24 6.67
C LEU A 153 6.08 3.68 6.20
N SER A 154 6.01 4.65 7.13
CA SER A 154 6.28 6.06 6.80
C SER A 154 7.72 6.28 6.35
N LEU A 155 8.69 5.67 7.03
CA LEU A 155 10.10 5.73 6.62
C LEU A 155 10.32 5.10 5.24
N THR A 156 9.69 3.94 4.99
CA THR A 156 9.82 3.22 3.72
C THR A 156 9.30 4.05 2.55
N ILE A 157 8.12 4.68 2.68
CA ILE A 157 7.55 5.49 1.59
C ILE A 157 8.35 6.77 1.36
N LEU A 158 8.87 7.41 2.42
CA LEU A 158 9.73 8.57 2.30
C LEU A 158 11.05 8.22 1.58
N ALA A 159 11.68 7.11 1.93
CA ALA A 159 12.87 6.62 1.25
C ALA A 159 12.60 6.30 -0.24
N GLY A 160 11.51 5.58 -0.52
CA GLY A 160 11.10 5.27 -1.91
C GLY A 160 10.82 6.51 -2.73
N LEU A 161 10.12 7.49 -2.16
CA LEU A 161 9.81 8.75 -2.83
C LEU A 161 11.07 9.57 -3.10
N SER A 162 12.02 9.62 -2.15
CA SER A 162 13.30 10.33 -2.34
C SER A 162 14.14 9.73 -3.48
N ILE A 163 14.16 8.41 -3.61
CA ILE A 163 14.84 7.72 -4.72
C ILE A 163 14.15 8.03 -6.06
N ALA A 164 12.82 7.96 -6.09
CA ALA A 164 12.04 8.23 -7.30
C ALA A 164 12.21 9.68 -7.79
N THR A 165 12.20 10.65 -6.87
CA THR A 165 12.41 12.07 -7.21
C THR A 165 13.85 12.36 -7.63
N ALA A 166 14.85 11.77 -6.98
CA ALA A 166 16.25 11.91 -7.36
C ALA A 166 16.50 11.41 -8.79
N LYS A 167 15.93 10.28 -9.18
CA LYS A 167 16.02 9.77 -10.56
C LYS A 167 15.33 10.69 -11.57
N CYS A 168 14.15 11.20 -11.22
CA CYS A 168 13.40 12.11 -12.07
C CYS A 168 14.18 13.41 -12.39
N THR A 169 14.92 13.93 -11.40
CA THR A 169 15.77 15.13 -11.58
C THR A 169 17.05 14.84 -12.36
N TYR A 170 17.61 13.65 -12.23
CA TYR A 170 18.84 13.28 -12.92
C TYR A 170 18.64 13.02 -14.42
N GLU A 171 17.49 12.52 -14.83
CA GLU A 171 17.15 12.28 -16.24
C GLU A 171 16.63 13.55 -16.95
N SER A 172 16.35 14.62 -16.21
CA SER A 172 15.92 15.91 -16.78
C SER A 172 17.05 16.95 -16.92
N ALA A 173 18.25 16.61 -16.49
CA ALA A 173 19.46 17.43 -16.60
C ALA A 173 20.38 16.94 -17.72
#